data_40c6fa54d46bd526db6f66cf15b1d528
#
_entry.id   40c6fa54d46bd526db6f66cf15b1d528
#
_cell.length_a   1.000
_cell.length_b   1.000
_cell.length_c   1.000
_cell.angle_alpha   90.00
_cell.angle_beta   90.00
_cell.angle_gamma   90.00
#
_symmetry.space_group_name_H-M   'P 1'
#
loop_
_entity.id
_entity.type
_entity.pdbx_description
1 polymer ?
#
loop_
_entity_poly.entity_id
_entity_poly.type
_entity_poly.pdbx_seq_one_letter_code
_entity_poly.pdbx_strand_id
1 'polypeptide(L)'
;MKKSHGGARPGAGRPKGDSKMVSFRLPGDMASRLDAKPNKTDFIRRSLRRALDAESSLASVGSIVHATAVKTYSLPFFDTRVVAGFPVPLDSDERSQDIDLLRMLCPHPEASYLVRVNGDSMIDAGVISGDIVIVDKSNRNPTPKEIAVCELNGEFTLKHFIEEDGEGWLVPANPDYPRFKVTPEDDFSIWGTVTYIIHKAKGNL
;
A
#
# COMPACT_ATOMS: atom_id res chain seq x y z
N MET A 1 -73.37 -17.70 5.43
CA MET A 1 -72.30 -17.57 4.42
C MET A 1 -71.04 -17.08 5.14
N LYS A 2 -70.02 -17.97 5.36
CA LYS A 2 -68.78 -17.60 5.98
C LYS A 2 -67.79 -17.08 4.90
N LYS A 3 -67.33 -15.85 5.01
CA LYS A 3 -66.27 -15.29 4.14
C LYS A 3 -64.95 -15.98 4.45
N SER A 4 -64.38 -16.67 3.50
CA SER A 4 -63.04 -17.26 3.53
C SER A 4 -61.98 -16.14 3.52
N HIS A 5 -61.13 -16.08 4.53
CA HIS A 5 -59.95 -15.24 4.53
C HIS A 5 -58.89 -15.89 3.64
N GLY A 6 -58.36 -15.09 2.71
CA GLY A 6 -57.37 -15.55 1.74
C GLY A 6 -56.11 -16.08 2.43
N GLY A 7 -55.78 -17.35 2.12
CA GLY A 7 -54.55 -18.02 2.59
C GLY A 7 -53.29 -17.34 2.03
N ALA A 8 -52.24 -17.34 2.80
CA ALA A 8 -50.91 -16.86 2.41
C ALA A 8 -50.45 -17.58 1.13
N ARG A 9 -50.13 -16.80 0.09
CA ARG A 9 -49.58 -17.33 -1.17
C ARG A 9 -48.11 -17.71 -0.95
N PRO A 10 -47.68 -18.95 -1.27
CA PRO A 10 -46.27 -19.31 -1.26
C PRO A 10 -45.53 -18.43 -2.28
N GLY A 11 -44.48 -17.77 -1.84
CA GLY A 11 -43.61 -16.93 -2.71
C GLY A 11 -43.86 -15.43 -2.65
N ALA A 12 -44.78 -14.89 -1.82
CA ALA A 12 -44.99 -13.45 -1.62
C ALA A 12 -44.10 -12.92 -0.51
N GLY A 13 -42.80 -12.92 -0.70
CA GLY A 13 -41.80 -12.28 0.15
C GLY A 13 -40.55 -12.00 -0.67
N ARG A 14 -39.98 -10.80 -0.47
CA ARG A 14 -38.67 -10.48 -1.03
C ARG A 14 -37.68 -11.56 -0.62
N PRO A 15 -36.89 -12.18 -1.53
CA PRO A 15 -35.87 -13.15 -1.16
C PRO A 15 -35.04 -12.62 -0.01
N LYS A 16 -34.86 -13.41 1.06
CA LYS A 16 -33.93 -13.07 2.13
C LYS A 16 -32.53 -13.06 1.54
N GLY A 17 -32.01 -11.89 1.21
CA GLY A 17 -30.60 -11.75 0.89
C GLY A 17 -29.75 -12.07 2.13
N ASP A 18 -28.55 -12.54 1.92
CA ASP A 18 -27.53 -12.86 2.95
C ASP A 18 -27.02 -11.59 3.68
N SER A 19 -27.92 -10.70 4.09
CA SER A 19 -27.58 -9.46 4.76
C SER A 19 -27.74 -9.59 6.26
N LYS A 20 -26.66 -9.32 7.01
CA LYS A 20 -26.63 -9.26 8.47
C LYS A 20 -26.72 -7.82 8.92
N MET A 21 -27.57 -7.51 9.92
CA MET A 21 -27.61 -6.20 10.54
C MET A 21 -26.44 -6.06 11.51
N VAL A 22 -25.68 -4.96 11.38
CA VAL A 22 -24.62 -4.55 12.29
C VAL A 22 -24.94 -3.14 12.77
N SER A 23 -24.91 -2.90 14.08
CA SER A 23 -25.13 -1.58 14.69
C SER A 23 -23.90 -1.14 15.47
N PHE A 24 -23.57 0.14 15.40
CA PHE A 24 -22.46 0.75 16.14
C PHE A 24 -22.79 2.19 16.51
N ARG A 25 -22.08 2.73 17.51
CA ARG A 25 -22.20 4.14 17.90
C ARG A 25 -21.06 4.94 17.30
N LEU A 26 -21.37 6.11 16.76
CA LEU A 26 -20.38 7.06 16.26
C LEU A 26 -20.15 8.18 17.28
N PRO A 27 -18.91 8.69 17.42
CA PRO A 27 -18.64 9.97 18.05
C PRO A 27 -19.43 11.10 17.37
N GLY A 28 -19.79 12.14 18.14
CA GLY A 28 -20.69 13.19 17.67
C GLY A 28 -20.18 13.97 16.45
N ASP A 29 -18.87 14.19 16.37
CA ASP A 29 -18.20 14.83 15.23
C ASP A 29 -18.32 13.99 13.96
N MET A 30 -18.13 12.68 14.05
CA MET A 30 -18.29 11.75 12.94
C MET A 30 -19.77 11.63 12.52
N ALA A 31 -20.68 11.62 13.49
CA ALA A 31 -22.12 11.58 13.21
C ALA A 31 -22.56 12.81 12.40
N SER A 32 -22.13 14.01 12.81
CA SER A 32 -22.43 15.26 12.11
C SER A 32 -21.88 15.28 10.67
N ARG A 33 -20.67 14.77 10.47
CA ARG A 33 -20.06 14.65 9.11
C ARG A 33 -20.79 13.62 8.24
N LEU A 34 -21.29 12.55 8.85
CA LEU A 34 -22.07 11.54 8.15
C LEU A 34 -23.46 12.10 7.77
N ASP A 35 -24.06 12.91 8.66
CA ASP A 35 -25.36 13.53 8.44
C ASP A 35 -25.36 14.50 7.24
N ALA A 36 -24.22 15.10 6.94
CA ALA A 36 -24.04 15.97 5.77
C ALA A 36 -23.95 15.19 4.43
N LYS A 37 -23.90 13.86 4.44
CA LYS A 37 -23.81 13.08 3.19
C LYS A 37 -25.19 12.80 2.59
N PRO A 38 -25.37 12.98 1.27
CA PRO A 38 -26.67 12.84 0.60
C PRO A 38 -27.22 11.41 0.64
N ASN A 39 -26.37 10.40 0.68
CA ASN A 39 -26.74 8.99 0.83
C ASN A 39 -25.86 8.31 1.88
N LYS A 40 -26.27 8.39 3.14
CA LYS A 40 -25.53 7.88 4.30
C LYS A 40 -25.28 6.37 4.22
N THR A 41 -26.29 5.60 3.86
CA THR A 41 -26.23 4.13 3.81
C THR A 41 -25.23 3.66 2.77
N ASP A 42 -25.24 4.29 1.63
CA ASP A 42 -24.35 3.97 0.53
C ASP A 42 -22.90 4.42 0.82
N PHE A 43 -22.76 5.58 1.47
CA PHE A 43 -21.47 6.06 1.94
C PHE A 43 -20.87 5.08 2.97
N ILE A 44 -21.64 4.69 4.00
CA ILE A 44 -21.19 3.72 5.02
C ILE A 44 -20.81 2.38 4.36
N ARG A 45 -21.67 1.88 3.47
CA ARG A 45 -21.42 0.58 2.80
C ARG A 45 -20.15 0.60 1.96
N ARG A 46 -19.91 1.66 1.20
CA ARG A 46 -18.68 1.84 0.42
C ARG A 46 -17.47 1.99 1.33
N SER A 47 -17.55 2.80 2.38
CA SER A 47 -16.44 3.00 3.32
C SER A 47 -16.08 1.72 4.08
N LEU A 48 -17.08 0.93 4.52
CA LEU A 48 -16.85 -0.37 5.16
C LEU A 48 -16.26 -1.38 4.17
N ARG A 49 -16.78 -1.45 2.94
CA ARG A 49 -16.21 -2.31 1.91
C ARG A 49 -14.75 -1.95 1.66
N ARG A 50 -14.44 -0.67 1.47
CA ARG A 50 -13.06 -0.18 1.31
C ARG A 50 -12.16 -0.56 2.47
N ALA A 51 -12.61 -0.41 3.72
CA ALA A 51 -11.82 -0.76 4.88
C ALA A 51 -11.52 -2.27 4.94
N LEU A 52 -12.54 -3.10 4.66
CA LEU A 52 -12.38 -4.56 4.64
C LEU A 52 -11.55 -5.03 3.45
N ASP A 53 -11.76 -4.43 2.28
CA ASP A 53 -10.99 -4.73 1.06
C ASP A 53 -9.53 -4.24 1.20
N ALA A 54 -9.30 -3.11 1.89
CA ALA A 54 -7.97 -2.61 2.21
C ALA A 54 -7.18 -3.57 3.13
N GLU A 55 -7.83 -4.16 4.14
CA GLU A 55 -7.19 -5.22 4.93
C GLU A 55 -6.83 -6.44 4.07
N SER A 56 -7.69 -6.82 3.13
CA SER A 56 -7.45 -7.92 2.19
C SER A 56 -6.42 -7.55 1.13
N SER A 57 -6.44 -6.30 0.64
CA SER A 57 -5.55 -5.77 -0.39
C SER A 57 -4.15 -5.52 0.14
N LEU A 58 -3.99 -5.06 1.40
CA LEU A 58 -2.70 -4.99 2.08
C LEU A 58 -2.04 -6.38 2.15
N ALA A 59 -2.84 -7.44 2.27
CA ALA A 59 -2.35 -8.81 2.17
C ALA A 59 -1.94 -9.21 0.74
N SER A 60 -2.52 -8.59 -0.31
CA SER A 60 -2.18 -8.87 -1.71
C SER A 60 -0.89 -8.17 -2.17
N VAL A 61 -0.56 -7.02 -1.61
CA VAL A 61 0.73 -6.32 -1.83
C VAL A 61 1.87 -6.98 -1.05
N GLY A 62 1.54 -7.83 -0.08
CA GLY A 62 2.48 -8.45 0.85
C GLY A 62 2.28 -7.92 2.28
N SER A 63 3.15 -8.33 3.21
CA SER A 63 3.08 -7.85 4.58
C SER A 63 3.57 -6.41 4.66
N ILE A 64 2.76 -5.52 5.24
CA ILE A 64 3.14 -4.14 5.58
C ILE A 64 3.44 -4.10 7.06
N VAL A 65 4.61 -3.58 7.41
CA VAL A 65 5.05 -3.43 8.81
C VAL A 65 5.51 -1.99 9.02
N HIS A 66 5.02 -1.36 10.08
CA HIS A 66 5.49 -0.03 10.48
C HIS A 66 6.95 -0.11 10.93
N ALA A 67 7.80 0.85 10.53
CA ALA A 67 9.23 0.80 10.81
C ALA A 67 9.53 0.77 12.31
N THR A 68 8.74 1.47 13.13
CA THR A 68 8.91 1.49 14.60
C THR A 68 8.57 0.15 15.29
N ALA A 69 7.86 -0.75 14.62
CA ALA A 69 7.56 -2.08 15.14
C ALA A 69 8.70 -3.09 14.92
N VAL A 70 9.70 -2.72 14.13
CA VAL A 70 10.87 -3.57 13.85
C VAL A 70 11.92 -3.33 14.92
N LYS A 71 12.39 -4.42 15.54
CA LYS A 71 13.55 -4.34 16.45
C LYS A 71 14.80 -3.99 15.65
N THR A 72 15.52 -2.97 16.09
CA THR A 72 16.79 -2.57 15.47
C THR A 72 17.95 -3.15 16.25
N TYR A 73 19.04 -3.40 15.53
CA TYR A 73 20.31 -3.84 16.09
C TYR A 73 21.40 -2.91 15.56
N SER A 74 22.31 -2.56 16.44
CA SER A 74 23.53 -1.85 16.02
C SER A 74 24.45 -2.82 15.27
N LEU A 75 24.90 -2.40 14.10
CA LEU A 75 25.80 -3.18 13.25
C LEU A 75 27.09 -2.39 13.04
N PRO A 76 28.26 -3.07 13.07
CA PRO A 76 29.51 -2.41 12.72
C PRO A 76 29.48 -2.03 11.23
N PHE A 77 29.70 -0.74 10.96
CA PHE A 77 29.78 -0.21 9.63
C PHE A 77 31.21 0.26 9.34
N PHE A 78 31.77 -0.20 8.26
CA PHE A 78 33.06 0.22 7.75
C PHE A 78 32.81 1.12 6.54
N ASP A 79 33.18 2.40 6.63
CA ASP A 79 33.05 3.37 5.52
C ASP A 79 34.22 3.21 4.53
N THR A 80 34.61 1.95 4.28
CA THR A 80 35.66 1.61 3.35
C THR A 80 35.09 1.44 1.95
N ARG A 81 35.68 2.09 0.97
CA ARG A 81 35.32 1.90 -0.43
C ARG A 81 35.89 0.58 -0.93
N VAL A 82 35.07 -0.44 -0.93
CA VAL A 82 35.42 -1.71 -1.60
C VAL A 82 35.27 -1.52 -3.10
N VAL A 83 36.39 -1.56 -3.82
CA VAL A 83 36.37 -1.45 -5.29
C VAL A 83 36.00 -2.83 -5.87
N ALA A 84 34.89 -2.88 -6.62
CA ALA A 84 34.57 -4.08 -7.38
C ALA A 84 35.53 -4.21 -8.57
N GLY A 85 36.59 -4.97 -8.41
CA GLY A 85 37.63 -5.16 -9.41
C GLY A 85 38.94 -5.64 -8.80
N PHE A 86 39.94 -4.80 -8.73
CA PHE A 86 41.21 -5.17 -8.12
C PHE A 86 41.17 -5.02 -6.59
N PRO A 87 41.73 -5.99 -5.84
CA PRO A 87 41.85 -5.88 -4.40
C PRO A 87 42.73 -4.66 -4.03
N VAL A 88 42.21 -3.83 -3.14
CA VAL A 88 42.94 -2.69 -2.55
C VAL A 88 43.24 -3.10 -1.10
N PRO A 89 44.49 -2.91 -0.59
CA PRO A 89 44.76 -3.13 0.82
C PRO A 89 43.86 -2.28 1.70
N LEU A 90 43.21 -2.87 2.69
CA LEU A 90 42.51 -2.15 3.75
C LEU A 90 43.56 -1.48 4.64
N ASP A 91 43.40 -0.16 4.84
CA ASP A 91 44.19 0.54 5.85
C ASP A 91 43.84 -0.01 7.23
N SER A 92 44.83 -0.45 7.98
CA SER A 92 44.66 -1.11 9.29
C SER A 92 44.09 -0.19 10.39
N ASP A 93 43.89 1.10 10.10
CA ASP A 93 43.37 2.13 11.02
C ASP A 93 41.87 2.47 10.81
N GLU A 94 41.16 1.76 9.91
CA GLU A 94 39.74 2.01 9.71
C GLU A 94 38.92 1.50 10.90
N ARG A 95 38.36 2.47 11.64
CA ARG A 95 37.49 2.21 12.77
C ARG A 95 36.07 1.94 12.25
N SER A 96 35.50 0.81 12.66
CA SER A 96 34.08 0.58 12.48
C SER A 96 33.26 1.55 13.35
N GLN A 97 32.19 2.07 12.80
CA GLN A 97 31.16 2.80 13.56
C GLN A 97 29.95 1.91 13.72
N ASP A 98 29.39 1.86 14.92
CA ASP A 98 28.12 1.18 15.13
C ASP A 98 26.99 2.03 14.57
N ILE A 99 26.24 1.51 13.61
CA ILE A 99 25.09 2.16 13.03
C ILE A 99 23.79 1.36 13.31
N ASP A 100 22.71 2.12 13.51
CA ASP A 100 21.36 1.61 13.40
C ASP A 100 20.92 1.70 11.93
N LEU A 101 20.98 0.58 11.23
CA LEU A 101 20.69 0.52 9.80
C LEU A 101 19.27 1.03 9.48
N LEU A 102 18.28 0.65 10.31
CA LEU A 102 16.91 1.06 10.06
C LEU A 102 16.73 2.57 10.24
N ARG A 103 17.40 3.15 11.24
CA ARG A 103 17.38 4.60 11.47
C ARG A 103 18.04 5.36 10.32
N MET A 104 19.09 4.78 9.73
CA MET A 104 19.75 5.35 8.56
C MET A 104 18.86 5.33 7.31
N LEU A 105 18.11 4.25 7.12
CA LEU A 105 17.23 4.06 5.96
C LEU A 105 15.86 4.73 6.12
N CYS A 106 15.43 5.01 7.35
CA CYS A 106 14.14 5.61 7.68
C CYS A 106 14.33 6.93 8.43
N PRO A 107 14.57 8.05 7.75
CA PRO A 107 14.73 9.36 8.40
C PRO A 107 13.50 9.78 9.20
N HIS A 108 12.32 9.33 8.77
CA HIS A 108 11.02 9.57 9.42
C HIS A 108 10.39 8.24 9.84
N PRO A 109 10.87 7.59 10.94
CA PRO A 109 10.44 6.24 11.30
C PRO A 109 8.93 6.12 11.52
N GLU A 110 8.29 7.17 12.05
CA GLU A 110 6.84 7.23 12.29
C GLU A 110 6.00 7.30 11.01
N ALA A 111 6.59 7.70 9.91
CA ALA A 111 5.95 7.74 8.60
C ALA A 111 6.46 6.64 7.65
N SER A 112 7.45 5.84 8.11
CA SER A 112 8.09 4.82 7.29
C SER A 112 7.47 3.45 7.50
N TYR A 113 7.29 2.73 6.40
CA TYR A 113 6.72 1.39 6.36
C TYR A 113 7.59 0.47 5.52
N LEU A 114 7.70 -0.78 5.96
CA LEU A 114 8.32 -1.85 5.19
C LEU A 114 7.22 -2.64 4.50
N VAL A 115 7.31 -2.76 3.19
CA VAL A 115 6.31 -3.45 2.37
C VAL A 115 7.01 -4.56 1.58
N ARG A 116 6.53 -5.79 1.71
CA ARG A 116 7.00 -6.90 0.89
C ARG A 116 6.31 -6.86 -0.46
N VAL A 117 7.09 -6.90 -1.52
CA VAL A 117 6.60 -6.86 -2.89
C VAL A 117 6.15 -8.24 -3.35
N ASN A 118 5.03 -8.27 -4.06
CA ASN A 118 4.55 -9.44 -4.80
C ASN A 118 4.22 -9.02 -6.23
N GLY A 119 4.81 -9.71 -7.20
CA GLY A 119 4.68 -9.39 -8.63
C GLY A 119 5.92 -8.73 -9.21
N ASP A 120 5.89 -8.49 -10.52
CA ASP A 120 7.01 -8.08 -11.34
C ASP A 120 6.74 -6.84 -12.19
N SER A 121 5.63 -6.14 -11.94
CA SER A 121 5.22 -4.96 -12.73
C SER A 121 6.21 -3.79 -12.66
N MET A 122 7.21 -3.84 -11.80
CA MET A 122 8.24 -2.82 -11.61
C MET A 122 9.66 -3.38 -11.77
N ILE A 123 9.82 -4.46 -12.55
CA ILE A 123 11.09 -5.19 -12.70
C ILE A 123 12.17 -4.32 -13.34
N ASP A 124 11.83 -3.50 -14.32
CA ASP A 124 12.77 -2.60 -15.02
C ASP A 124 13.18 -1.40 -14.12
N ALA A 125 12.44 -1.16 -13.05
CA ALA A 125 12.83 -0.21 -11.99
C ALA A 125 13.63 -0.89 -10.86
N GLY A 126 14.05 -2.15 -11.05
CA GLY A 126 14.86 -2.89 -10.10
C GLY A 126 14.08 -3.47 -8.92
N VAL A 127 12.75 -3.55 -8.98
CA VAL A 127 11.92 -4.18 -7.96
C VAL A 127 11.46 -5.54 -8.43
N ILE A 128 11.81 -6.58 -7.69
CA ILE A 128 11.41 -7.96 -7.99
C ILE A 128 10.53 -8.55 -6.88
N SER A 129 9.77 -9.58 -7.25
CA SER A 129 8.91 -10.28 -6.29
C SER A 129 9.73 -10.87 -5.13
N GLY A 130 9.31 -10.59 -3.91
CA GLY A 130 9.99 -11.00 -2.67
C GLY A 130 10.85 -9.91 -2.05
N ASP A 131 11.15 -8.82 -2.74
CA ASP A 131 11.85 -7.66 -2.19
C ASP A 131 11.07 -7.01 -1.06
N ILE A 132 11.80 -6.27 -0.23
CA ILE A 132 11.21 -5.36 0.75
C ILE A 132 11.49 -3.93 0.28
N VAL A 133 10.45 -3.12 0.15
CA VAL A 133 10.61 -1.69 -0.11
C VAL A 133 10.32 -0.91 1.17
N ILE A 134 11.08 0.18 1.37
CA ILE A 134 10.82 1.15 2.41
C ILE A 134 10.03 2.28 1.78
N VAL A 135 8.90 2.61 2.39
CA VAL A 135 7.95 3.62 1.89
C VAL A 135 7.84 4.74 2.90
N ASP A 136 8.08 5.96 2.46
CA ASP A 136 7.81 7.17 3.24
C ASP A 136 6.39 7.68 2.93
N LYS A 137 5.49 7.50 3.89
CA LYS A 137 4.10 7.94 3.80
C LYS A 137 3.93 9.45 3.95
N SER A 138 4.95 10.15 4.45
CA SER A 138 4.94 11.62 4.52
C SER A 138 5.15 12.26 3.15
N ASN A 139 5.84 11.58 2.23
CA ASN A 139 6.03 12.01 0.84
C ASN A 139 4.93 11.40 -0.06
N ARG A 140 3.90 12.20 -0.36
CA ARG A 140 2.80 11.84 -1.25
C ARG A 140 2.85 12.52 -2.61
N ASN A 141 3.96 13.17 -2.93
CA ASN A 141 4.18 13.86 -4.19
C ASN A 141 5.44 13.29 -4.87
N PRO A 142 5.41 12.04 -5.34
CA PRO A 142 6.54 11.44 -6.03
C PRO A 142 6.81 12.18 -7.35
N THR A 143 8.07 12.32 -7.69
CA THR A 143 8.44 12.71 -9.05
C THR A 143 8.11 11.58 -10.04
N PRO A 144 8.00 11.87 -11.36
CA PRO A 144 7.71 10.84 -12.37
C PRO A 144 8.71 9.67 -12.43
N LYS A 145 9.91 9.85 -11.85
CA LYS A 145 10.95 8.81 -11.79
C LYS A 145 10.92 7.99 -10.51
N GLU A 146 10.23 8.46 -9.48
CA GLU A 146 10.11 7.75 -8.21
C GLU A 146 9.00 6.71 -8.28
N ILE A 147 9.16 5.67 -7.49
CA ILE A 147 8.15 4.61 -7.35
C ILE A 147 7.19 5.02 -6.25
N ALA A 148 5.91 5.01 -6.56
CA ALA A 148 4.86 5.28 -5.59
C ALA A 148 4.13 4.00 -5.19
N VAL A 149 3.73 3.92 -3.94
CA VAL A 149 2.65 3.04 -3.50
C VAL A 149 1.35 3.81 -3.69
N CYS A 150 0.53 3.33 -4.59
CA CYS A 150 -0.74 3.95 -4.96
C CYS A 150 -1.90 3.09 -4.45
N GLU A 151 -2.95 3.74 -4.00
CA GLU A 151 -4.23 3.14 -3.71
C GLU A 151 -5.21 3.53 -4.83
N LEU A 152 -5.79 2.54 -5.49
CA LEU A 152 -6.77 2.72 -6.54
C LEU A 152 -7.98 1.84 -6.25
N ASN A 153 -9.13 2.44 -5.99
CA ASN A 153 -10.39 1.74 -5.71
C ASN A 153 -10.29 0.73 -4.56
N GLY A 154 -9.43 1.01 -3.56
CA GLY A 154 -9.18 0.14 -2.39
C GLY A 154 -8.09 -0.91 -2.62
N GLU A 155 -7.44 -0.94 -3.77
CA GLU A 155 -6.32 -1.83 -4.06
C GLU A 155 -5.00 -1.07 -4.06
N PHE A 156 -3.95 -1.70 -3.50
CA PHE A 156 -2.61 -1.12 -3.46
C PHE A 156 -1.76 -1.66 -4.61
N THR A 157 -0.97 -0.77 -5.21
CA THR A 157 -0.03 -1.14 -6.27
C THR A 157 1.22 -0.28 -6.23
N LEU A 158 2.34 -0.81 -6.75
CA LEU A 158 3.55 -0.03 -7.01
C LEU A 158 3.57 0.37 -8.48
N LYS A 159 3.69 1.67 -8.74
CA LYS A 159 3.78 2.23 -10.08
C LYS A 159 4.58 3.53 -10.05
N HIS A 160 5.00 3.99 -11.21
CA HIS A 160 5.28 5.41 -11.41
C HIS A 160 3.95 6.14 -11.56
N PHE A 161 3.80 7.27 -10.87
CA PHE A 161 2.68 8.17 -11.11
C PHE A 161 3.17 9.33 -11.98
N ILE A 162 2.51 9.55 -13.11
CA ILE A 162 2.84 10.63 -14.02
C ILE A 162 1.57 11.40 -14.40
N GLU A 163 1.73 12.70 -14.63
CA GLU A 163 0.68 13.55 -15.18
C GLU A 163 1.05 13.93 -16.60
N GLU A 164 0.17 13.62 -17.55
CA GLU A 164 0.29 13.95 -18.97
C GLU A 164 -1.00 14.62 -19.44
N ASP A 165 -0.93 15.81 -20.00
CA ASP A 165 -2.07 16.57 -20.55
C ASP A 165 -3.19 16.80 -19.52
N GLY A 166 -2.84 16.94 -18.21
CA GLY A 166 -3.79 17.10 -17.13
C GLY A 166 -4.47 15.80 -16.69
N GLU A 167 -4.00 14.67 -17.15
CA GLU A 167 -4.48 13.33 -16.80
C GLU A 167 -3.44 12.56 -15.98
N GLY A 168 -3.89 11.90 -14.92
CA GLY A 168 -3.05 11.03 -14.08
C GLY A 168 -2.93 9.64 -14.67
N TRP A 169 -1.71 9.10 -14.65
CA TRP A 169 -1.42 7.75 -15.15
C TRP A 169 -0.59 6.97 -14.15
N LEU A 170 -0.94 5.71 -13.95
CA LEU A 170 -0.15 4.70 -13.26
C LEU A 170 0.63 3.90 -14.29
N VAL A 171 1.94 4.06 -14.27
CA VAL A 171 2.83 3.49 -15.29
C VAL A 171 3.69 2.39 -14.65
N PRO A 172 3.56 1.14 -15.11
CA PRO A 172 4.47 0.07 -14.71
C PRO A 172 5.86 0.25 -15.30
N ALA A 173 6.86 -0.26 -14.63
CA ALA A 173 8.20 -0.44 -15.18
C ALA A 173 8.39 -1.91 -15.63
N ASN A 174 7.51 -2.36 -16.49
CA ASN A 174 7.53 -3.64 -17.16
C ASN A 174 6.62 -3.55 -18.39
N PRO A 175 7.13 -3.75 -19.63
CA PRO A 175 6.35 -3.62 -20.87
C PRO A 175 5.21 -4.63 -21.00
N ASP A 176 5.25 -5.73 -20.25
CA ASP A 176 4.18 -6.75 -20.25
C ASP A 176 2.90 -6.28 -19.55
N TYR A 177 2.97 -5.13 -18.86
CA TYR A 177 1.86 -4.56 -18.12
C TYR A 177 1.37 -3.27 -18.77
N PRO A 178 0.05 -3.09 -18.92
CA PRO A 178 -0.51 -1.85 -19.43
C PRO A 178 -0.39 -0.70 -18.42
N ARG A 179 -0.28 0.51 -18.91
CA ARG A 179 -0.47 1.72 -18.11
C ARG A 179 -1.97 1.91 -17.82
N PHE A 180 -2.30 2.45 -16.65
CA PHE A 180 -3.67 2.71 -16.23
C PHE A 180 -3.90 4.21 -16.10
N LYS A 181 -4.97 4.68 -16.71
CA LYS A 181 -5.43 6.06 -16.53
C LYS A 181 -6.21 6.17 -15.23
N VAL A 182 -5.90 7.16 -14.44
CA VAL A 182 -6.70 7.52 -13.26
C VAL A 182 -7.78 8.47 -13.73
N THR A 183 -9.04 8.12 -13.46
CA THR A 183 -10.21 8.91 -13.87
C THR A 183 -10.86 9.59 -12.66
N PRO A 184 -11.69 10.63 -12.85
CA PRO A 184 -12.40 11.29 -11.75
C PRO A 184 -13.36 10.38 -10.96
N GLU A 185 -13.77 9.24 -11.55
CA GLU A 185 -14.64 8.24 -10.92
C GLU A 185 -13.85 7.31 -10.00
N ASP A 186 -12.53 7.26 -10.16
CA ASP A 186 -11.67 6.41 -9.34
C ASP A 186 -11.42 7.01 -7.96
N ASP A 187 -11.39 6.14 -6.97
CA ASP A 187 -10.88 6.50 -5.65
C ASP A 187 -9.38 6.28 -5.64
N PHE A 188 -8.66 7.34 -5.96
CA PHE A 188 -7.21 7.30 -6.10
C PHE A 188 -6.52 8.11 -5.02
N SER A 189 -5.46 7.54 -4.46
CA SER A 189 -4.54 8.27 -3.61
C SER A 189 -3.10 7.74 -3.75
N ILE A 190 -2.12 8.62 -3.59
CA ILE A 190 -0.74 8.24 -3.37
C ILE A 190 -0.57 7.97 -1.88
N TRP A 191 -0.31 6.71 -1.53
CA TRP A 191 -0.15 6.30 -0.15
C TRP A 191 1.22 6.69 0.42
N GLY A 192 2.26 6.64 -0.41
CA GLY A 192 3.61 7.06 -0.08
C GLY A 192 4.60 6.80 -1.22
N THR A 193 5.83 7.28 -1.04
CA THR A 193 6.92 7.16 -2.01
C THR A 193 7.94 6.13 -1.52
N VAL A 194 8.41 5.26 -2.42
CA VAL A 194 9.46 4.28 -2.13
C VAL A 194 10.80 5.00 -2.04
N THR A 195 11.50 4.82 -0.91
CA THR A 195 12.81 5.42 -0.66
C THR A 195 13.96 4.43 -0.85
N TYR A 196 13.74 3.16 -0.52
CA TYR A 196 14.75 2.10 -0.65
C TYR A 196 14.12 0.81 -1.11
N ILE A 197 14.92 0.02 -1.85
CA ILE A 197 14.61 -1.35 -2.24
C ILE A 197 15.65 -2.24 -1.57
N ILE A 198 15.20 -3.20 -0.76
CA ILE A 198 16.05 -4.18 -0.09
C ILE A 198 15.92 -5.48 -0.86
N HIS A 199 16.95 -5.78 -1.60
CA HIS A 199 17.05 -6.95 -2.45
C HIS A 199 17.92 -8.03 -1.80
N LYS A 200 17.43 -9.26 -1.77
CA LYS A 200 18.23 -10.39 -1.31
C LYS A 200 19.17 -10.83 -2.43
N ALA A 201 20.47 -10.69 -2.23
CA ALA A 201 21.44 -11.20 -3.17
C ALA A 201 21.21 -12.71 -3.40
N LYS A 202 20.96 -13.10 -4.65
CA LYS A 202 20.89 -14.49 -5.07
C LYS A 202 22.32 -14.93 -5.37
N GLY A 203 22.92 -15.72 -4.49
CA GLY A 203 24.13 -16.43 -4.83
C GLY A 203 23.76 -17.53 -5.84
N ASN A 204 24.16 -17.40 -7.06
CA ASN A 204 24.31 -18.53 -7.96
C ASN A 204 25.64 -19.18 -7.58
N LEU A 205 25.61 -20.17 -6.69
CA LEU A 205 26.70 -21.13 -6.49
C LEU A 205 26.42 -22.33 -7.40
#